data_968f131ba82f18d3f7e07082f6e65517
#
_entry.id   968f131ba82f18d3f7e07082f6e65517
#
_cell.length_a   1.000
_cell.length_b   1.000
_cell.length_c   1.000
_cell.angle_alpha   90.00
_cell.angle_beta   90.00
_cell.angle_gamma   90.00
#
_symmetry.space_group_name_H-M   'P 1'
#
loop_
_entity.id
_entity.type
_entity.pdbx_description
1 polymer ?
#
loop_
_entity_poly.entity_id
_entity_poly.type
_entity_poly.pdbx_seq_one_letter_code
_entity_poly.pdbx_strand_id
1 'polypeptide(L)'
;LYQAYHDQEWGTPQRDPALLFEMLLLEGFQAGLSWITVLRKRERYREVLHGFDPLKLSQMSDERIEALMLDAGIIRNRLKLKAARRNAQAWLAVDNPAEWLWSFVGGKPKVNHFVGRSDVPAVTDEAKAMSKALQKAGFTFVGPTICYAFMQATGMVMDHTTDCDRYAALAR
;
A
#
# COMPACT_ATOMS: atom_id res chain seq x y z
N LEU A 1 -10.23 -15.25 3.69
CA LEU A 1 -9.17 -14.38 3.16
C LEU A 1 -9.28 -12.95 3.69
N TYR A 2 -10.44 -12.27 3.46
CA TYR A 2 -10.61 -10.87 3.88
C TYR A 2 -10.59 -10.69 5.40
N GLN A 3 -11.28 -11.57 6.11
CA GLN A 3 -11.27 -11.56 7.58
C GLN A 3 -9.86 -11.83 8.13
N ALA A 4 -9.14 -12.82 7.59
CA ALA A 4 -7.78 -13.10 8.01
C ALA A 4 -6.84 -11.89 7.78
N TYR A 5 -6.96 -11.20 6.65
CA TYR A 5 -6.25 -9.96 6.39
C TYR A 5 -6.56 -8.88 7.45
N HIS A 6 -7.86 -8.65 7.72
CA HIS A 6 -8.29 -7.69 8.74
C HIS A 6 -7.75 -8.04 10.13
N ASP A 7 -7.80 -9.31 10.51
CA ASP A 7 -7.46 -9.75 11.86
C ASP A 7 -5.95 -9.88 12.10
N GLN A 8 -5.15 -10.05 11.05
CA GLN A 8 -3.73 -10.36 11.18
C GLN A 8 -2.79 -9.28 10.62
N GLU A 9 -3.22 -8.53 9.59
CA GLU A 9 -2.36 -7.57 8.91
C GLU A 9 -2.84 -6.12 9.07
N TRP A 10 -4.09 -5.83 8.70
CA TRP A 10 -4.60 -4.47 8.61
C TRP A 10 -4.51 -3.73 9.94
N GLY A 11 -3.94 -2.54 9.94
CA GLY A 11 -3.75 -1.72 11.14
C GLY A 11 -2.57 -2.16 12.03
N THR A 12 -1.88 -3.26 11.68
CA THR A 12 -0.69 -3.70 12.42
C THR A 12 0.54 -2.93 11.93
N PRO A 13 1.31 -2.29 12.83
CA PRO A 13 2.48 -1.49 12.45
C PRO A 13 3.50 -2.30 11.67
N GLN A 14 3.74 -1.92 10.43
CA GLN A 14 4.71 -2.53 9.53
C GLN A 14 5.88 -1.59 9.31
N ARG A 15 7.11 -2.10 9.49
CA ARG A 15 8.35 -1.32 9.29
C ARG A 15 9.33 -1.95 8.31
N ASP A 16 9.06 -3.19 7.88
CA ASP A 16 9.89 -3.84 6.87
C ASP A 16 9.75 -3.10 5.52
N PRO A 17 10.83 -2.57 4.95
CA PRO A 17 10.80 -1.85 3.68
C PRO A 17 10.21 -2.67 2.53
N ALA A 18 10.46 -3.99 2.49
CA ALA A 18 9.95 -4.85 1.44
C ALA A 18 8.43 -4.99 1.51
N LEU A 19 7.88 -5.17 2.71
CA LEU A 19 6.44 -5.27 2.92
C LEU A 19 5.74 -3.91 2.74
N LEU A 20 6.38 -2.81 3.10
CA LEU A 20 5.87 -1.47 2.83
C LEU A 20 5.79 -1.19 1.32
N PHE A 21 6.81 -1.57 0.58
CA PHE A 21 6.81 -1.40 -0.88
C PHE A 21 5.75 -2.27 -1.55
N GLU A 22 5.64 -3.55 -1.17
CA GLU A 22 4.56 -4.44 -1.63
C GLU A 22 3.19 -3.80 -1.39
N MET A 23 2.93 -3.34 -0.16
CA MET A 23 1.63 -2.76 0.19
C MET A 23 1.34 -1.47 -0.59
N LEU A 24 2.35 -0.62 -0.79
CA LEU A 24 2.20 0.61 -1.59
C LEU A 24 1.78 0.30 -3.03
N LEU A 25 2.37 -0.73 -3.65
CA LEU A 25 1.98 -1.16 -4.99
C LEU A 25 0.58 -1.78 -5.01
N LEU A 26 0.24 -2.62 -4.04
CA LEU A 26 -1.08 -3.26 -3.97
C LEU A 26 -2.20 -2.22 -3.79
N GLU A 27 -2.01 -1.20 -2.95
CA GLU A 27 -2.96 -0.11 -2.80
C GLU A 27 -3.10 0.71 -4.10
N GLY A 28 -2.02 0.93 -4.82
CA GLY A 28 -2.06 1.54 -6.15
C GLY A 28 -2.83 0.67 -7.16
N PHE A 29 -2.69 -0.65 -7.11
CA PHE A 29 -3.44 -1.58 -7.97
C PHE A 29 -4.93 -1.59 -7.65
N GLN A 30 -5.32 -1.24 -6.43
CA GLN A 30 -6.73 -1.16 -6.04
C GLN A 30 -7.47 0.00 -6.72
N ALA A 31 -6.81 1.03 -7.21
CA ALA A 31 -7.46 2.20 -7.78
C ALA A 31 -8.59 1.81 -8.76
N GLY A 32 -9.83 2.21 -8.45
CA GLY A 32 -11.02 1.86 -9.23
C GLY A 32 -11.58 0.43 -9.01
N LEU A 33 -11.04 -0.32 -8.04
CA LEU A 33 -11.42 -1.71 -7.75
C LEU A 33 -11.70 -1.90 -6.25
N SER A 34 -12.27 -3.06 -5.91
CA SER A 34 -12.42 -3.47 -4.51
C SER A 34 -11.12 -4.09 -3.97
N TRP A 35 -10.86 -3.89 -2.67
CA TRP A 35 -9.67 -4.49 -2.02
C TRP A 35 -9.63 -6.02 -2.12
N ILE A 36 -10.77 -6.68 -1.98
CA ILE A 36 -10.84 -8.14 -2.10
C ILE A 36 -10.38 -8.64 -3.49
N THR A 37 -10.57 -7.84 -4.53
CA THR A 37 -10.08 -8.17 -5.87
C THR A 37 -8.56 -8.20 -5.91
N VAL A 38 -7.90 -7.23 -5.28
CA VAL A 38 -6.43 -7.17 -5.17
C VAL A 38 -5.93 -8.29 -4.28
N LEU A 39 -6.55 -8.46 -3.13
CA LEU A 39 -6.15 -9.46 -2.12
C LEU A 39 -6.17 -10.89 -2.68
N ARG A 40 -7.19 -11.24 -3.49
CA ARG A 40 -7.27 -12.55 -4.17
C ARG A 40 -6.14 -12.78 -5.19
N LYS A 41 -5.56 -11.71 -5.71
CA LYS A 41 -4.51 -11.77 -6.73
C LYS A 41 -3.10 -11.54 -6.16
N ARG A 42 -2.99 -11.28 -4.85
CA ARG A 42 -1.74 -10.93 -4.17
C ARG A 42 -0.64 -11.98 -4.38
N GLU A 43 -0.97 -13.26 -4.18
CA GLU A 43 0.01 -14.34 -4.36
C GLU A 43 0.48 -14.43 -5.81
N ARG A 44 -0.43 -14.30 -6.77
CA ARG A 44 -0.03 -14.29 -8.18
C ARG A 44 0.84 -13.09 -8.52
N TYR A 45 0.55 -11.93 -7.96
CA TYR A 45 1.43 -10.77 -8.10
C TYR A 45 2.83 -11.04 -7.52
N ARG A 46 2.93 -11.67 -6.36
CA ARG A 46 4.24 -12.06 -5.77
C ARG A 46 5.03 -12.95 -6.72
N GLU A 47 4.40 -13.94 -7.32
CA GLU A 47 5.02 -14.85 -8.29
C GLU A 47 5.54 -14.10 -9.53
N VAL A 48 4.70 -13.29 -10.16
CA VAL A 48 5.01 -12.67 -11.47
C VAL A 48 5.81 -11.37 -11.37
N LEU A 49 5.80 -10.72 -10.20
CA LEU A 49 6.53 -9.50 -9.91
C LEU A 49 7.75 -9.74 -8.98
N HIS A 50 8.32 -10.94 -9.04
CA HIS A 50 9.56 -11.29 -8.31
C HIS A 50 9.52 -11.00 -6.81
N GLY A 51 8.40 -11.27 -6.13
CA GLY A 51 8.21 -10.98 -4.72
C GLY A 51 8.22 -9.48 -4.40
N PHE A 52 7.85 -8.65 -5.36
CA PHE A 52 7.92 -7.18 -5.26
C PHE A 52 9.33 -6.64 -5.00
N ASP A 53 10.36 -7.33 -5.47
CA ASP A 53 11.75 -6.85 -5.40
C ASP A 53 11.90 -5.55 -6.21
N PRO A 54 12.21 -4.40 -5.56
CA PRO A 54 12.29 -3.12 -6.26
C PRO A 54 13.36 -3.09 -7.35
N LEU A 55 14.49 -3.77 -7.13
CA LEU A 55 15.57 -3.81 -8.12
C LEU A 55 15.12 -4.53 -9.40
N LYS A 56 14.51 -5.69 -9.25
CA LYS A 56 14.00 -6.46 -10.40
C LYS A 56 12.85 -5.74 -11.10
N LEU A 57 11.94 -5.14 -10.35
CA LEU A 57 10.82 -4.38 -10.93
C LEU A 57 11.29 -3.12 -11.66
N SER A 58 12.30 -2.42 -11.15
CA SER A 58 12.86 -1.22 -11.80
C SER A 58 13.41 -1.49 -13.20
N GLN A 59 13.83 -2.72 -13.46
CA GLN A 59 14.43 -3.20 -14.71
C GLN A 59 13.45 -3.95 -15.61
N MET A 60 12.17 -4.05 -15.23
CA MET A 60 11.16 -4.77 -16.01
C MET A 60 11.02 -4.17 -17.41
N SER A 61 11.15 -5.00 -18.44
CA SER A 61 11.04 -4.54 -19.84
C SER A 61 9.58 -4.32 -20.28
N ASP A 62 9.41 -3.59 -21.38
CA ASP A 62 8.08 -3.41 -21.98
C ASP A 62 7.51 -4.75 -22.50
N GLU A 63 8.35 -5.63 -23.02
CA GLU A 63 7.97 -6.99 -23.46
C GLU A 63 7.44 -7.81 -22.28
N ARG A 64 8.08 -7.68 -21.10
CA ARG A 64 7.59 -8.34 -19.89
C ARG A 64 6.23 -7.79 -19.46
N ILE A 65 6.02 -6.48 -19.53
CA ILE A 65 4.73 -5.85 -19.23
C ILE A 65 3.65 -6.38 -20.17
N GLU A 66 3.93 -6.45 -21.48
CA GLU A 66 2.97 -6.99 -22.45
C GLU A 66 2.67 -8.47 -22.19
N ALA A 67 3.66 -9.27 -21.82
CA ALA A 67 3.43 -10.66 -21.44
C ALA A 67 2.51 -10.78 -20.20
N LEU A 68 2.69 -9.92 -19.21
CA LEU A 68 1.84 -9.87 -18.01
C LEU A 68 0.40 -9.45 -18.32
N MET A 69 0.14 -8.70 -19.39
CA MET A 69 -1.20 -8.35 -19.84
C MET A 69 -2.03 -9.58 -20.28
N LEU A 70 -1.39 -10.71 -20.53
CA LEU A 70 -2.04 -11.98 -20.86
C LEU A 70 -2.37 -12.83 -19.63
N ASP A 71 -1.87 -12.47 -18.46
CA ASP A 71 -2.06 -13.22 -17.21
C ASP A 71 -3.39 -12.84 -16.54
N ALA A 72 -4.37 -13.74 -16.59
CA ALA A 72 -5.67 -13.56 -15.94
C ALA A 72 -5.60 -13.61 -14.40
N GLY A 73 -4.48 -14.09 -13.84
CA GLY A 73 -4.25 -14.15 -12.39
C GLY A 73 -3.97 -12.79 -11.75
N ILE A 74 -3.66 -11.77 -12.55
CA ILE A 74 -3.46 -10.39 -12.09
C ILE A 74 -4.50 -9.44 -12.70
N ILE A 75 -4.50 -8.19 -12.23
CA ILE A 75 -5.28 -7.11 -12.85
C ILE A 75 -4.55 -6.69 -14.13
N ARG A 76 -5.16 -6.95 -15.28
CA ARG A 76 -4.59 -6.66 -16.61
C ARG A 76 -4.76 -5.18 -16.95
N ASN A 77 -3.94 -4.34 -16.33
CA ASN A 77 -3.92 -2.90 -16.56
C ASN A 77 -2.48 -2.45 -16.83
N ARG A 78 -2.19 -2.08 -18.08
CA ARG A 78 -0.84 -1.69 -18.52
C ARG A 78 -0.30 -0.50 -17.76
N LEU A 79 -1.14 0.51 -17.45
CA LEU A 79 -0.71 1.69 -16.71
C LEU A 79 -0.28 1.33 -15.28
N LYS A 80 -1.00 0.42 -14.63
CA LYS A 80 -0.64 -0.06 -13.28
C LYS A 80 0.65 -0.86 -13.28
N LEU A 81 0.89 -1.69 -14.31
CA LEU A 81 2.15 -2.43 -14.44
C LEU A 81 3.34 -1.49 -14.74
N LYS A 82 3.16 -0.51 -15.61
CA LYS A 82 4.17 0.55 -15.83
C LYS A 82 4.43 1.36 -14.58
N ALA A 83 3.38 1.65 -13.80
CA ALA A 83 3.52 2.33 -12.52
C ALA A 83 4.33 1.50 -11.51
N ALA A 84 4.17 0.18 -11.46
CA ALA A 84 4.98 -0.69 -10.61
C ALA A 84 6.47 -0.54 -10.90
N ARG A 85 6.87 -0.55 -12.19
CA ARG A 85 8.25 -0.29 -12.61
C ARG A 85 8.73 1.10 -12.19
N ARG A 86 7.93 2.14 -12.49
CA ARG A 86 8.27 3.51 -12.14
C ARG A 86 8.38 3.71 -10.62
N ASN A 87 7.47 3.16 -9.86
CA ASN A 87 7.49 3.24 -8.40
C ASN A 87 8.69 2.49 -7.81
N ALA A 88 9.12 1.39 -8.41
CA ALA A 88 10.34 0.71 -8.03
C ALA A 88 11.59 1.57 -8.26
N GLN A 89 11.66 2.27 -9.40
CA GLN A 89 12.74 3.23 -9.68
C GLN A 89 12.76 4.38 -8.66
N ALA A 90 11.60 4.94 -8.36
CA ALA A 90 11.46 5.99 -7.35
C ALA A 90 11.83 5.51 -5.95
N TRP A 91 11.41 4.29 -5.57
CA TRP A 91 11.74 3.67 -4.30
C TRP A 91 13.24 3.53 -4.08
N LEU A 92 13.96 3.06 -5.10
CA LEU A 92 15.41 2.89 -5.05
C LEU A 92 16.19 4.21 -4.95
N ALA A 93 15.57 5.33 -5.34
CA ALA A 93 16.16 6.66 -5.26
C ALA A 93 15.93 7.36 -3.90
N VAL A 94 15.13 6.77 -3.02
CA VAL A 94 14.86 7.33 -1.69
C VAL A 94 15.76 6.64 -0.66
N ASP A 95 16.48 7.44 0.11
CA ASP A 95 17.22 6.94 1.27
C ASP A 95 16.26 6.58 2.40
N ASN A 96 16.43 5.38 2.98
CA ASN A 96 15.61 4.87 4.07
C ASN A 96 14.09 5.06 3.88
N PRO A 97 13.50 4.49 2.81
CA PRO A 97 12.11 4.75 2.45
C PRO A 97 11.11 4.39 3.57
N ALA A 98 11.38 3.36 4.36
CA ALA A 98 10.53 3.01 5.49
C ALA A 98 10.47 4.12 6.54
N GLU A 99 11.61 4.67 6.94
CA GLU A 99 11.69 5.77 7.90
C GLU A 99 11.05 7.04 7.34
N TRP A 100 11.29 7.33 6.07
CA TRP A 100 10.68 8.46 5.39
C TRP A 100 9.14 8.37 5.38
N LEU A 101 8.57 7.21 5.05
CA LEU A 101 7.12 7.01 5.07
C LEU A 101 6.54 7.16 6.48
N TRP A 102 7.19 6.58 7.48
CA TRP A 102 6.76 6.70 8.87
C TRP A 102 6.85 8.13 9.41
N SER A 103 7.71 8.97 8.86
CA SER A 103 7.85 10.37 9.28
C SER A 103 6.57 11.19 9.13
N PHE A 104 5.69 10.83 8.17
CA PHE A 104 4.41 11.52 7.94
C PHE A 104 3.42 11.38 9.10
N VAL A 105 3.63 10.40 9.98
CA VAL A 105 2.86 10.23 11.23
C VAL A 105 3.73 10.40 12.48
N GLY A 106 4.88 11.07 12.36
CA GLY A 106 5.78 11.33 13.48
C GLY A 106 6.55 10.11 13.96
N GLY A 107 6.71 9.07 13.11
CA GLY A 107 7.48 7.87 13.41
C GLY A 107 6.78 6.87 14.34
N LYS A 108 5.55 7.13 14.75
CA LYS A 108 4.75 6.28 15.65
C LYS A 108 3.34 6.06 15.08
N PRO A 109 2.69 4.92 15.39
CA PRO A 109 1.29 4.73 15.06
C PRO A 109 0.41 5.85 15.63
N LYS A 110 -0.43 6.44 14.79
CA LYS A 110 -1.47 7.36 15.22
C LYS A 110 -2.73 6.56 15.54
N VAL A 111 -3.03 6.42 16.81
CA VAL A 111 -4.21 5.69 17.27
C VAL A 111 -5.43 6.61 17.22
N ASN A 112 -6.43 6.25 16.43
CA ASN A 112 -7.72 6.92 16.36
C ASN A 112 -8.76 6.15 17.18
N HIS A 113 -9.81 6.84 17.63
CA HIS A 113 -10.86 6.31 18.51
C HIS A 113 -12.22 6.42 17.84
N PHE A 114 -12.37 5.83 16.65
CA PHE A 114 -13.62 5.86 15.90
C PHE A 114 -14.63 4.86 16.48
N VAL A 115 -15.85 5.31 16.68
CA VAL A 115 -16.95 4.47 17.19
C VAL A 115 -17.59 3.68 16.06
N GLY A 116 -17.74 4.28 14.89
CA GLY A 116 -18.33 3.64 13.72
C GLY A 116 -17.53 3.90 12.44
N ARG A 117 -17.80 3.08 11.42
CA ARG A 117 -17.12 3.22 10.11
C ARG A 117 -17.37 4.58 9.45
N SER A 118 -18.51 5.22 9.75
CA SER A 118 -18.85 6.57 9.26
C SER A 118 -17.93 7.66 9.82
N ASP A 119 -17.27 7.40 10.94
CA ASP A 119 -16.39 8.36 11.59
C ASP A 119 -14.99 8.37 10.95
N VAL A 120 -14.66 7.30 10.21
CA VAL A 120 -13.37 7.17 9.54
C VAL A 120 -13.33 8.10 8.33
N PRO A 121 -12.39 9.07 8.28
CA PRO A 121 -12.30 9.98 7.14
C PRO A 121 -11.82 9.25 5.88
N ALA A 122 -12.19 9.75 4.71
CA ALA A 122 -11.67 9.25 3.45
C ALA A 122 -10.21 9.64 3.20
N VAL A 123 -9.77 10.76 3.78
CA VAL A 123 -8.43 11.36 3.61
C VAL A 123 -8.08 12.18 4.84
N THR A 124 -6.80 12.19 5.23
CA THR A 124 -6.26 13.06 6.29
C THR A 124 -5.21 14.02 5.72
N ASP A 125 -4.82 15.02 6.50
CA ASP A 125 -3.77 15.97 6.07
C ASP A 125 -2.41 15.27 5.97
N GLU A 126 -2.12 14.29 6.81
CA GLU A 126 -0.93 13.45 6.74
C GLU A 126 -0.90 12.65 5.43
N ALA A 127 -2.04 12.08 5.01
CA ALA A 127 -2.16 11.35 3.74
C ALA A 127 -1.98 12.28 2.52
N LYS A 128 -2.49 13.50 2.59
CA LYS A 128 -2.25 14.51 1.54
C LYS A 128 -0.78 14.90 1.46
N ALA A 129 -0.12 15.08 2.61
CA ALA A 129 1.31 15.40 2.67
C ALA A 129 2.16 14.25 2.10
N MET A 130 1.87 13.00 2.48
CA MET A 130 2.53 11.81 1.95
C MET A 130 2.32 11.72 0.43
N SER A 131 1.10 11.87 -0.06
CA SER A 131 0.78 11.84 -1.49
C SER A 131 1.61 12.86 -2.27
N LYS A 132 1.64 14.10 -1.79
CA LYS A 132 2.40 15.17 -2.44
C LYS A 132 3.90 14.86 -2.47
N ALA A 133 4.45 14.34 -1.38
CA ALA A 133 5.87 13.98 -1.30
C ALA A 133 6.22 12.80 -2.20
N LEU A 134 5.38 11.75 -2.23
CA LEU A 134 5.55 10.60 -3.12
C LEU A 134 5.49 11.02 -4.59
N GLN A 135 4.51 11.84 -4.99
CA GLN A 135 4.41 12.35 -6.35
C GLN A 135 5.65 13.16 -6.74
N LYS A 136 6.13 14.02 -5.85
CA LYS A 136 7.35 14.80 -6.08
C LYS A 136 8.59 13.89 -6.23
N ALA A 137 8.63 12.78 -5.53
CA ALA A 137 9.70 11.77 -5.63
C ALA A 137 9.58 10.87 -6.88
N GLY A 138 8.53 11.03 -7.70
CA GLY A 138 8.36 10.33 -8.96
C GLY A 138 7.41 9.12 -8.91
N PHE A 139 6.77 8.86 -7.77
CA PHE A 139 5.77 7.80 -7.67
C PHE A 139 4.47 8.16 -8.40
N THR A 140 3.76 7.15 -8.86
CA THR A 140 2.45 7.25 -9.50
C THR A 140 1.45 6.32 -8.82
N PHE A 141 0.16 6.55 -9.02
CA PHE A 141 -0.92 5.86 -8.30
C PHE A 141 -0.79 5.98 -6.77
N VAL A 142 -0.42 7.16 -6.32
CA VAL A 142 -0.24 7.52 -4.92
C VAL A 142 -1.04 8.77 -4.55
N GLY A 143 -2.29 8.85 -5.00
CA GLY A 143 -3.21 9.92 -4.60
C GLY A 143 -3.52 9.90 -3.10
N PRO A 144 -4.12 10.97 -2.54
CA PRO A 144 -4.35 11.08 -1.10
C PRO A 144 -5.20 9.95 -0.51
N THR A 145 -6.20 9.48 -1.24
CA THR A 145 -7.04 8.34 -0.80
C THR A 145 -6.26 7.04 -0.75
N ILE A 146 -5.40 6.78 -1.75
CA ILE A 146 -4.52 5.61 -1.78
C ILE A 146 -3.51 5.68 -0.64
N CYS A 147 -2.91 6.85 -0.41
CA CYS A 147 -1.97 7.04 0.69
C CYS A 147 -2.63 6.82 2.05
N TYR A 148 -3.87 7.26 2.24
CA TYR A 148 -4.58 6.99 3.48
C TYR A 148 -4.89 5.50 3.67
N ALA A 149 -5.34 4.82 2.64
CA ALA A 149 -5.53 3.36 2.67
C ALA A 149 -4.21 2.62 2.98
N PHE A 150 -3.11 3.06 2.39
CA PHE A 150 -1.77 2.56 2.71
C PHE A 150 -1.38 2.78 4.18
N MET A 151 -1.63 3.98 4.73
CA MET A 151 -1.39 4.26 6.15
C MET A 151 -2.22 3.35 7.07
N GLN A 152 -3.48 3.10 6.73
CA GLN A 152 -4.36 2.18 7.47
C GLN A 152 -3.84 0.74 7.38
N ALA A 153 -3.53 0.26 6.18
CA ALA A 153 -3.06 -1.10 5.95
C ALA A 153 -1.75 -1.42 6.70
N THR A 154 -0.85 -0.44 6.77
CA THR A 154 0.49 -0.60 7.37
C THR A 154 0.56 -0.18 8.85
N GLY A 155 -0.57 0.15 9.46
CA GLY A 155 -0.64 0.54 10.88
C GLY A 155 0.02 1.87 11.21
N MET A 156 0.31 2.72 10.21
CA MET A 156 0.72 4.12 10.45
C MET A 156 -0.41 4.89 11.12
N VAL A 157 -1.65 4.58 10.75
CA VAL A 157 -2.85 4.95 11.51
C VAL A 157 -3.56 3.68 11.94
N MET A 158 -4.06 3.64 13.16
CA MET A 158 -4.84 2.53 13.70
C MET A 158 -6.30 2.95 13.73
N ASP A 159 -7.05 2.48 12.74
CA ASP A 159 -8.43 2.90 12.45
C ASP A 159 -9.46 1.78 12.70
N HIS A 160 -9.10 0.73 13.43
CA HIS A 160 -10.09 -0.20 13.94
C HIS A 160 -11.07 0.57 14.83
N THR A 161 -12.36 0.32 14.66
CA THR A 161 -13.39 0.92 15.53
C THR A 161 -13.30 0.39 16.95
N THR A 162 -13.73 1.17 17.93
CA THR A 162 -13.60 0.85 19.36
C THR A 162 -14.29 -0.45 19.77
N ASP A 163 -15.27 -0.93 18.99
CA ASP A 163 -15.98 -2.19 19.15
C ASP A 163 -15.31 -3.38 18.43
N CYS A 164 -14.22 -3.14 17.69
CA CYS A 164 -13.47 -4.20 17.03
C CYS A 164 -12.50 -4.88 17.99
N ASP A 165 -12.44 -6.22 17.96
CA ASP A 165 -11.54 -7.01 18.82
C ASP A 165 -10.05 -6.61 18.63
N ARG A 166 -9.67 -6.17 17.41
CA ARG A 166 -8.32 -5.73 17.11
C ARG A 166 -7.96 -4.39 17.75
N TYR A 167 -8.96 -3.55 18.03
CA TYR A 167 -8.74 -2.25 18.66
C TYR A 167 -7.98 -2.39 19.99
N ALA A 168 -8.48 -3.22 20.90
CA ALA A 168 -7.87 -3.40 22.21
C ALA A 168 -6.45 -3.96 22.15
N ALA A 169 -6.13 -4.74 21.11
CA ALA A 169 -4.81 -5.31 20.90
C ALA A 169 -3.79 -4.29 20.35
N LEU A 170 -4.24 -3.35 19.53
CA LEU A 170 -3.38 -2.42 18.78
C LEU A 170 -3.34 -0.98 19.36
N ALA A 171 -4.30 -0.60 20.21
CA ALA A 171 -4.40 0.73 20.81
C ALA A 171 -3.48 0.93 22.04
N ARG A 172 -2.51 0.05 22.27
CA ARG A 172 -1.60 0.07 23.44
C ARG A 172 -0.36 0.91 23.19
#